data_8b7c3ad47c6d730e826ec2f88f1ffd6c
#
_entry.id   8b7c3ad47c6d730e826ec2f88f1ffd6c
#
_cell.length_a   1.000
_cell.length_b   1.000
_cell.length_c   1.000
_cell.angle_alpha   90.00
_cell.angle_beta   90.00
_cell.angle_gamma   90.00
#
_symmetry.space_group_name_H-M   'P 1'
#
loop_
_entity.id
_entity.type
_entity.pdbx_description
1 polymer ?
#
loop_
_entity_poly.entity_id
_entity_poly.type
_entity_poly.pdbx_seq_one_letter_code
_entity_poly.pdbx_strand_id
1 'polypeptide(L)'
;MLLMSLALQAKDKDVAVAEALLKRLLPSYIESFQFQKLKGEKDCFTIESVKDKIVIGGNNANSMAMGLNHYLKYYCLTTVSWYADIAVEIPEELPMVGEKVVSEARVDTRFFLNYCTYGYTMPWWQWKEWERFIDWMALNGINMPLAITGQEAVWYKVWSKMGMSDIEIRSYFTGPPYLPWHRMANIDRWNGPLPMEWLEHQVSLQKKILARERELNMKPV
;
A
#
# COMPACT_ATOMS: atom_id res chain seq x y z
N MET A 1 20.80 -46.43 3.60
CA MET A 1 20.99 -45.02 4.01
C MET A 1 20.18 -44.15 3.03
N LEU A 2 18.92 -43.88 3.37
CA LEU A 2 18.02 -43.05 2.52
C LEU A 2 18.31 -41.59 2.80
N LEU A 3 18.86 -40.89 1.83
CA LEU A 3 18.95 -39.41 1.83
C LEU A 3 17.55 -38.84 1.55
N MET A 4 16.85 -38.43 2.60
CA MET A 4 15.67 -37.57 2.45
C MET A 4 16.16 -36.19 1.97
N SER A 5 16.00 -35.91 0.69
CA SER A 5 16.14 -34.55 0.16
C SER A 5 14.99 -33.70 0.72
N LEU A 6 15.26 -32.86 1.69
CA LEU A 6 14.35 -31.76 2.02
C LEU A 6 14.33 -30.83 0.81
N ALA A 7 13.34 -31.01 -0.05
CA ALA A 7 12.99 -29.96 -1.02
C ALA A 7 12.51 -28.74 -0.22
N LEU A 8 13.32 -27.69 -0.15
CA LEU A 8 12.88 -26.39 0.32
C LEU A 8 11.76 -25.93 -0.62
N GLN A 9 10.52 -26.13 -0.20
CA GLN A 9 9.37 -25.64 -0.95
C GLN A 9 9.44 -24.12 -0.97
N ALA A 10 9.53 -23.53 -2.15
CA ALA A 10 9.58 -22.07 -2.29
C ALA A 10 8.36 -21.47 -1.57
N LYS A 11 8.62 -20.48 -0.71
CA LYS A 11 7.58 -19.80 0.06
C LYS A 11 6.58 -19.12 -0.89
N ASP A 12 5.30 -19.25 -0.57
CA ASP A 12 4.25 -18.55 -1.34
C ASP A 12 4.53 -17.04 -1.38
N LYS A 13 4.38 -16.43 -2.54
CA LYS A 13 4.70 -15.02 -2.76
C LYS A 13 3.85 -14.09 -1.88
N ASP A 14 2.56 -14.36 -1.73
CA ASP A 14 1.65 -13.54 -0.92
C ASP A 14 2.01 -13.63 0.56
N VAL A 15 2.39 -14.82 1.04
CA VAL A 15 2.89 -15.02 2.40
C VAL A 15 4.16 -14.21 2.64
N ALA A 16 5.11 -14.25 1.71
CA ALA A 16 6.36 -13.50 1.84
C ALA A 16 6.12 -11.98 1.89
N VAL A 17 5.16 -11.47 1.11
CA VAL A 17 4.77 -10.05 1.11
C VAL A 17 4.09 -9.66 2.42
N ALA A 18 3.17 -10.49 2.95
CA ALA A 18 2.52 -10.25 4.23
C ALA A 18 3.52 -10.23 5.40
N GLU A 19 4.49 -11.14 5.41
CA GLU A 19 5.58 -11.15 6.41
C GLU A 19 6.49 -9.91 6.29
N ALA A 20 6.79 -9.47 5.08
CA ALA A 20 7.56 -8.25 4.88
C ALA A 20 6.82 -7.02 5.42
N LEU A 21 5.48 -6.95 5.29
CA LEU A 21 4.64 -5.93 5.90
C LEU A 21 4.69 -6.03 7.44
N LEU A 22 4.49 -7.22 7.99
CA LEU A 22 4.62 -7.44 9.44
C LEU A 22 5.97 -6.99 9.98
N LYS A 23 7.06 -7.31 9.28
CA LYS A 23 8.42 -6.92 9.66
C LYS A 23 8.61 -5.39 9.71
N ARG A 24 7.97 -4.63 8.81
CA ARG A 24 8.00 -3.16 8.85
C ARG A 24 7.20 -2.59 10.01
N LEU A 25 6.08 -3.24 10.34
CA LEU A 25 5.13 -2.76 11.34
C LEU A 25 5.51 -3.18 12.75
N LEU A 26 5.89 -4.43 12.95
CA LEU A 26 6.13 -5.10 14.24
C LEU A 26 7.38 -5.99 14.19
N PRO A 27 8.59 -5.42 14.03
CA PRO A 27 9.81 -6.21 13.81
C PRO A 27 10.14 -7.17 14.96
N SER A 28 9.76 -6.86 16.20
CA SER A 28 10.00 -7.70 17.37
C SER A 28 9.05 -8.89 17.50
N TYR A 29 7.97 -8.96 16.72
CA TYR A 29 6.92 -9.98 16.85
C TYR A 29 6.84 -10.92 15.64
N ILE A 30 7.86 -10.96 14.79
CA ILE A 30 7.85 -11.78 13.56
C ILE A 30 7.60 -13.26 13.89
N GLU A 31 8.23 -13.77 14.93
CA GLU A 31 8.14 -15.18 15.34
C GLU A 31 6.80 -15.53 16.01
N SER A 32 6.05 -14.53 16.46
CA SER A 32 4.75 -14.71 17.11
C SER A 32 3.60 -14.86 16.12
N PHE A 33 3.82 -14.53 14.84
CA PHE A 33 2.83 -14.64 13.78
C PHE A 33 3.23 -15.66 12.73
N GLN A 34 2.22 -16.24 12.09
CA GLN A 34 2.38 -17.12 10.93
C GLN A 34 1.33 -16.77 9.89
N PHE A 35 1.75 -16.57 8.64
CA PHE A 35 0.82 -16.40 7.53
C PHE A 35 0.63 -17.68 6.75
N GLN A 36 -0.57 -17.90 6.22
CA GLN A 36 -0.88 -19.06 5.38
C GLN A 36 -1.77 -18.68 4.20
N LYS A 37 -1.49 -19.27 3.05
CA LYS A 37 -2.28 -19.10 1.83
C LYS A 37 -3.58 -19.89 1.93
N LEU A 38 -4.72 -19.19 1.73
CA LEU A 38 -6.03 -19.80 1.56
C LEU A 38 -6.36 -19.96 0.07
N LYS A 39 -7.23 -20.91 -0.23
CA LYS A 39 -7.87 -21.01 -1.55
C LYS A 39 -9.13 -20.16 -1.57
N GLY A 40 -9.48 -19.63 -2.72
CA GLY A 40 -10.69 -18.82 -2.92
C GLY A 40 -10.45 -17.66 -3.87
N GLU A 41 -11.49 -17.24 -4.56
CA GLU A 41 -11.46 -16.10 -5.50
C GLU A 41 -11.81 -14.79 -4.82
N LYS A 42 -12.69 -14.85 -3.81
CA LYS A 42 -13.16 -13.70 -3.07
C LYS A 42 -12.23 -13.38 -1.91
N ASP A 43 -11.91 -12.12 -1.72
CA ASP A 43 -11.00 -11.68 -0.66
C ASP A 43 -11.52 -12.13 0.71
N CYS A 44 -10.72 -12.92 1.42
CA CYS A 44 -11.07 -13.46 2.71
C CYS A 44 -9.84 -13.66 3.59
N PHE A 45 -10.06 -13.59 4.90
CA PHE A 45 -9.03 -13.94 5.88
C PHE A 45 -9.58 -14.83 7.00
N THR A 46 -8.67 -15.52 7.66
CA THR A 46 -8.94 -16.26 8.91
C THR A 46 -7.91 -15.87 9.96
N ILE A 47 -8.30 -15.95 11.24
CA ILE A 47 -7.39 -15.75 12.37
C ILE A 47 -7.67 -16.84 13.39
N GLU A 48 -6.63 -17.48 13.87
CA GLU A 48 -6.71 -18.48 14.94
C GLU A 48 -5.42 -18.50 15.75
N SER A 49 -5.49 -18.96 16.99
CA SER A 49 -4.31 -19.22 17.80
C SER A 49 -3.95 -20.71 17.70
N VAL A 50 -2.71 -20.98 17.34
CA VAL A 50 -2.17 -22.35 17.24
C VAL A 50 -0.90 -22.43 18.09
N LYS A 51 -0.97 -23.14 19.19
CA LYS A 51 0.09 -23.16 20.21
C LYS A 51 0.34 -21.74 20.71
N ASP A 52 1.55 -21.22 20.51
CA ASP A 52 2.05 -19.91 20.89
C ASP A 52 2.04 -18.85 19.77
N LYS A 53 1.42 -19.19 18.62
CA LYS A 53 1.40 -18.30 17.43
C LYS A 53 -0.02 -17.85 17.06
N ILE A 54 -0.09 -16.65 16.56
CA ILE A 54 -1.26 -16.14 15.84
C ILE A 54 -1.12 -16.50 14.36
N VAL A 55 -2.02 -17.35 13.89
CA VAL A 55 -2.03 -17.80 12.49
C VAL A 55 -3.07 -17.00 11.71
N ILE A 56 -2.61 -16.29 10.68
CA ILE A 56 -3.43 -15.46 9.81
C ILE A 56 -3.45 -16.07 8.42
N GLY A 57 -4.63 -16.56 8.01
CA GLY A 57 -4.87 -17.02 6.65
C GLY A 57 -5.40 -15.93 5.75
N GLY A 58 -5.04 -15.95 4.47
CA GLY A 58 -5.62 -15.07 3.46
C GLY A 58 -5.45 -15.62 2.05
N ASN A 59 -6.39 -15.33 1.15
CA ASN A 59 -6.28 -15.78 -0.24
C ASN A 59 -5.31 -14.92 -1.07
N ASN A 60 -4.85 -13.79 -0.56
CA ASN A 60 -3.80 -12.94 -1.13
C ASN A 60 -3.15 -12.08 -0.03
N ALA A 61 -2.08 -11.35 -0.35
CA ALA A 61 -1.35 -10.53 0.61
C ALA A 61 -2.20 -9.39 1.21
N ASN A 62 -3.12 -8.79 0.45
CA ASN A 62 -4.05 -7.77 0.95
C ASN A 62 -4.99 -8.34 2.01
N SER A 63 -5.56 -9.52 1.77
CA SER A 63 -6.41 -10.23 2.72
C SER A 63 -5.66 -10.62 4.00
N MET A 64 -4.40 -11.07 3.89
CA MET A 64 -3.55 -11.35 5.05
C MET A 64 -3.26 -10.09 5.87
N ALA A 65 -2.98 -8.96 5.21
CA ALA A 65 -2.79 -7.66 5.86
C ALA A 65 -4.06 -7.21 6.60
N MET A 66 -5.23 -7.38 5.97
CA MET A 66 -6.52 -7.08 6.61
C MET A 66 -6.75 -7.96 7.85
N GLY A 67 -6.40 -9.25 7.78
CA GLY A 67 -6.45 -10.17 8.92
C GLY A 67 -5.53 -9.72 10.06
N LEU A 68 -4.31 -9.28 9.75
CA LEU A 68 -3.39 -8.72 10.72
C LEU A 68 -3.98 -7.47 11.40
N ASN A 69 -4.51 -6.52 10.63
CA ASN A 69 -5.14 -5.33 11.19
C ASN A 69 -6.36 -5.65 12.06
N HIS A 70 -7.15 -6.65 11.67
CA HIS A 70 -8.27 -7.13 12.48
C HIS A 70 -7.78 -7.62 13.84
N TYR A 71 -6.72 -8.44 13.87
CA TYR A 71 -6.12 -8.90 15.12
C TYR A 71 -5.60 -7.74 15.98
N LEU A 72 -4.83 -6.83 15.39
CA LEU A 72 -4.30 -5.66 16.10
C LEU A 72 -5.43 -4.81 16.71
N LYS A 73 -6.48 -4.58 15.94
CA LYS A 73 -7.59 -3.71 16.34
C LYS A 73 -8.49 -4.32 17.42
N TYR A 74 -8.85 -5.59 17.29
CA TYR A 74 -9.88 -6.20 18.12
C TYR A 74 -9.33 -7.06 19.25
N TYR A 75 -8.09 -7.52 19.17
CA TYR A 75 -7.44 -8.31 20.21
C TYR A 75 -6.35 -7.51 20.95
N CYS A 76 -5.50 -6.79 20.22
CA CYS A 76 -4.46 -5.95 20.84
C CYS A 76 -4.99 -4.54 21.20
N LEU A 77 -6.20 -4.16 20.79
CA LEU A 77 -6.81 -2.84 21.00
C LEU A 77 -5.94 -1.69 20.48
N THR A 78 -5.21 -1.95 19.40
CA THR A 78 -4.22 -1.04 18.79
C THR A 78 -4.66 -0.62 17.40
N THR A 79 -4.40 0.64 17.07
CA THR A 79 -4.71 1.22 15.76
C THR A 79 -3.44 1.65 15.04
N VAL A 80 -3.30 1.26 13.77
CA VAL A 80 -2.21 1.69 12.91
C VAL A 80 -2.59 2.99 12.21
N SER A 81 -1.79 4.05 12.39
CA SER A 81 -1.99 5.33 11.72
C SER A 81 -1.10 5.45 10.48
N TRP A 82 -1.67 5.94 9.38
CA TRP A 82 -0.89 6.30 8.20
C TRP A 82 -0.20 7.67 8.35
N TYR A 83 -0.74 8.52 9.20
CA TYR A 83 -0.32 9.91 9.36
C TYR A 83 0.74 10.09 10.45
N ALA A 84 0.53 9.48 11.61
CA ALA A 84 1.47 9.58 12.71
C ALA A 84 2.66 8.62 12.52
N ASP A 85 3.88 9.16 12.62
CA ASP A 85 5.12 8.37 12.58
C ASP A 85 5.47 7.87 13.99
N ILE A 86 4.58 7.06 14.55
CA ILE A 86 4.73 6.43 15.86
C ILE A 86 4.85 4.92 15.70
N ALA A 87 5.61 4.30 16.58
CA ALA A 87 5.67 2.84 16.66
C ALA A 87 4.30 2.27 17.04
N VAL A 88 3.98 1.12 16.46
CA VAL A 88 2.77 0.36 16.83
C VAL A 88 3.08 -0.41 18.11
N GLU A 89 2.38 -0.07 19.18
CA GLU A 89 2.51 -0.74 20.46
C GLU A 89 1.42 -1.78 20.64
N ILE A 90 1.81 -2.99 21.01
CA ILE A 90 0.90 -4.11 21.29
C ILE A 90 1.29 -4.78 22.61
N PRO A 91 0.39 -5.54 23.23
CA PRO A 91 0.70 -6.27 24.46
C PRO A 91 1.91 -7.19 24.29
N GLU A 92 2.76 -7.28 25.33
CA GLU A 92 3.92 -8.18 25.35
C GLU A 92 3.47 -9.64 25.19
N GLU A 93 2.42 -10.03 25.94
CA GLU A 93 1.72 -11.29 25.74
C GLU A 93 0.56 -11.09 24.75
N LEU A 94 0.65 -11.74 23.60
CA LEU A 94 -0.36 -11.63 22.56
C LEU A 94 -1.68 -12.29 22.99
N PRO A 95 -2.82 -11.57 22.94
CA PRO A 95 -4.12 -12.13 23.27
C PRO A 95 -4.48 -13.32 22.41
N MET A 96 -4.93 -14.40 23.01
CA MET A 96 -5.34 -15.61 22.30
C MET A 96 -6.69 -15.41 21.61
N VAL A 97 -6.81 -15.97 20.42
CA VAL A 97 -8.06 -16.02 19.66
C VAL A 97 -8.84 -17.24 20.11
N GLY A 98 -9.92 -17.05 20.87
CA GLY A 98 -10.69 -18.16 21.47
C GLY A 98 -11.40 -19.01 20.42
N GLU A 99 -12.07 -18.38 19.46
CA GLU A 99 -12.70 -19.06 18.33
C GLU A 99 -12.12 -18.55 17.02
N LYS A 100 -11.95 -19.45 16.04
CA LYS A 100 -11.43 -19.08 14.72
C LYS A 100 -12.28 -18.02 14.06
N VAL A 101 -11.67 -16.87 13.78
CA VAL A 101 -12.30 -15.80 13.01
C VAL A 101 -12.25 -16.17 11.53
N VAL A 102 -13.38 -15.99 10.84
CA VAL A 102 -13.47 -16.10 9.38
C VAL A 102 -14.21 -14.87 8.86
N SER A 103 -13.61 -14.17 7.91
CA SER A 103 -14.21 -12.97 7.32
C SER A 103 -14.00 -12.96 5.83
N GLU A 104 -15.03 -12.56 5.09
CA GLU A 104 -15.02 -12.43 3.64
C GLU A 104 -15.46 -11.02 3.25
N ALA A 105 -14.84 -10.47 2.21
CA ALA A 105 -15.17 -9.14 1.71
C ALA A 105 -16.61 -9.11 1.17
N ARG A 106 -17.38 -8.08 1.53
CA ARG A 106 -18.77 -7.91 1.04
C ARG A 106 -18.83 -7.35 -0.38
N VAL A 107 -17.75 -6.67 -0.81
CA VAL A 107 -17.62 -6.05 -2.13
C VAL A 107 -16.26 -6.37 -2.72
N ASP A 108 -16.21 -6.53 -4.04
CA ASP A 108 -14.98 -6.90 -4.75
C ASP A 108 -14.02 -5.72 -4.88
N THR A 109 -14.56 -4.52 -5.03
CA THR A 109 -13.78 -3.28 -5.22
C THR A 109 -13.89 -2.38 -4.01
N ARG A 110 -12.75 -2.06 -3.41
CA ARG A 110 -12.62 -1.12 -2.30
C ARG A 110 -11.66 -0.01 -2.73
N PHE A 111 -12.29 0.98 -3.38
CA PHE A 111 -11.58 2.14 -3.94
C PHE A 111 -11.22 3.14 -2.84
N PHE A 112 -10.06 3.74 -2.95
CA PHE A 112 -9.63 4.77 -2.01
C PHE A 112 -8.82 5.87 -2.67
N LEU A 113 -9.05 7.06 -2.17
CA LEU A 113 -8.49 8.35 -2.45
C LEU A 113 -9.22 9.10 -3.57
N ASN A 114 -9.15 10.43 -3.50
CA ASN A 114 -9.62 11.35 -4.52
C ASN A 114 -8.49 12.32 -4.94
N TYR A 115 -8.73 13.09 -5.99
CA TYR A 115 -7.74 14.03 -6.53
C TYR A 115 -7.29 15.07 -5.52
N CYS A 116 -8.21 15.69 -4.79
CA CYS A 116 -7.90 16.80 -3.88
C CYS A 116 -6.92 16.42 -2.78
N THR A 117 -7.01 15.19 -2.27
CA THR A 117 -6.14 14.68 -1.21
C THR A 117 -4.65 14.78 -1.57
N TYR A 118 -4.32 14.59 -2.85
CA TYR A 118 -2.96 14.73 -3.36
C TYR A 118 -2.38 16.16 -3.28
N GLY A 119 -3.21 17.19 -3.06
CA GLY A 119 -2.79 18.59 -3.01
C GLY A 119 -2.43 19.09 -1.61
N TYR A 120 -2.65 18.31 -0.57
CA TYR A 120 -2.40 18.77 0.80
C TYR A 120 -0.96 18.46 1.26
N THR A 121 -0.69 17.25 1.69
CA THR A 121 0.64 16.82 2.19
C THR A 121 1.40 15.97 1.18
N MET A 122 0.69 15.21 0.36
CA MET A 122 1.25 14.22 -0.58
C MET A 122 2.20 14.77 -1.66
N PRO A 123 2.12 16.04 -2.12
CA PRO A 123 3.11 16.57 -3.05
C PRO A 123 4.54 16.50 -2.54
N TRP A 124 4.71 16.50 -1.22
CA TRP A 124 6.02 16.51 -0.55
C TRP A 124 6.47 15.13 -0.06
N TRP A 125 5.60 14.13 -0.20
CA TRP A 125 5.90 12.77 0.24
C TRP A 125 7.01 12.15 -0.59
N GLN A 126 7.92 11.51 0.14
CA GLN A 126 8.94 10.64 -0.38
C GLN A 126 8.52 9.17 -0.23
N TRP A 127 9.43 8.25 -0.55
CA TRP A 127 9.11 6.83 -0.47
C TRP A 127 8.67 6.37 0.93
N LYS A 128 9.27 6.91 1.99
CA LYS A 128 8.95 6.52 3.38
C LYS A 128 7.47 6.75 3.72
N GLU A 129 6.94 7.91 3.37
CA GLU A 129 5.53 8.26 3.61
C GLU A 129 4.60 7.40 2.76
N TRP A 130 4.94 7.22 1.48
CA TRP A 130 4.17 6.37 0.57
C TRP A 130 4.19 4.90 0.98
N GLU A 131 5.33 4.32 1.39
CA GLU A 131 5.42 2.94 1.85
C GLU A 131 4.49 2.69 3.04
N ARG A 132 4.52 3.57 4.04
CA ARG A 132 3.63 3.49 5.21
C ARG A 132 2.16 3.62 4.81
N PHE A 133 1.84 4.53 3.92
CA PHE A 133 0.47 4.73 3.46
C PHE A 133 -0.07 3.54 2.66
N ILE A 134 0.74 2.94 1.80
CA ILE A 134 0.36 1.73 1.05
C ILE A 134 0.17 0.55 2.01
N ASP A 135 1.04 0.36 2.99
CA ASP A 135 0.88 -0.67 4.01
C ASP A 135 -0.42 -0.45 4.81
N TRP A 136 -0.72 0.80 5.17
CA TRP A 136 -1.98 1.14 5.84
C TRP A 136 -3.21 0.86 4.95
N MET A 137 -3.14 1.16 3.66
CA MET A 137 -4.22 0.82 2.72
C MET A 137 -4.46 -0.70 2.69
N ALA A 138 -3.40 -1.51 2.63
CA ALA A 138 -3.51 -2.97 2.68
C ALA A 138 -4.12 -3.45 4.00
N LEU A 139 -3.67 -2.92 5.13
CA LEU A 139 -4.21 -3.20 6.46
C LEU A 139 -5.72 -2.89 6.57
N ASN A 140 -6.22 -1.94 5.80
CA ASN A 140 -7.64 -1.58 5.75
C ASN A 140 -8.40 -2.21 4.55
N GLY A 141 -7.78 -3.17 3.87
CA GLY A 141 -8.40 -3.92 2.81
C GLY A 141 -8.67 -3.14 1.52
N ILE A 142 -8.04 -1.98 1.34
CA ILE A 142 -8.11 -1.21 0.09
C ILE A 142 -7.40 -2.02 -1.01
N ASN A 143 -8.10 -2.26 -2.12
CA ASN A 143 -7.55 -3.01 -3.24
C ASN A 143 -7.57 -2.27 -4.58
N MET A 144 -8.08 -1.03 -4.61
CA MET A 144 -8.10 -0.18 -5.80
C MET A 144 -7.74 1.27 -5.41
N PRO A 145 -6.46 1.58 -5.16
CA PRO A 145 -6.03 2.95 -4.88
C PRO A 145 -6.00 3.81 -6.14
N LEU A 146 -6.34 5.09 -6.01
CA LEU A 146 -6.04 6.09 -7.02
C LEU A 146 -4.51 6.33 -7.06
N ALA A 147 -3.88 6.22 -8.22
CA ALA A 147 -2.42 6.22 -8.37
C ALA A 147 -1.96 7.23 -9.45
N ILE A 148 -2.17 8.51 -9.19
CA ILE A 148 -1.97 9.60 -10.16
C ILE A 148 -0.65 10.37 -9.98
N THR A 149 0.23 9.95 -9.10
CA THR A 149 1.56 10.56 -8.93
C THR A 149 2.32 10.55 -10.24
N GLY A 150 2.88 11.69 -10.65
CA GLY A 150 3.66 11.81 -11.89
C GLY A 150 2.84 11.82 -13.19
N GLN A 151 1.54 12.04 -13.14
CA GLN A 151 0.69 12.20 -14.32
C GLN A 151 1.19 13.30 -15.26
N GLU A 152 1.74 14.38 -14.72
CA GLU A 152 2.31 15.51 -15.46
C GLU A 152 3.43 15.09 -16.41
N ALA A 153 4.22 14.10 -16.05
CA ALA A 153 5.28 13.57 -16.92
C ALA A 153 4.71 12.87 -18.17
N VAL A 154 3.51 12.29 -18.07
CA VAL A 154 2.81 11.72 -19.23
C VAL A 154 2.33 12.85 -20.14
N TRP A 155 1.71 13.89 -19.57
CA TRP A 155 1.27 15.07 -20.32
C TRP A 155 2.45 15.78 -20.98
N TYR A 156 3.54 15.97 -20.26
CA TYR A 156 4.78 16.54 -20.81
C TYR A 156 5.22 15.79 -22.08
N LYS A 157 5.30 14.46 -22.01
CA LYS A 157 5.70 13.64 -23.18
C LYS A 157 4.72 13.76 -24.35
N VAL A 158 3.42 13.82 -24.07
CA VAL A 158 2.40 13.93 -25.13
C VAL A 158 2.50 15.30 -25.81
N TRP A 159 2.52 16.38 -25.04
CA TRP A 159 2.53 17.74 -25.58
C TRP A 159 3.85 18.08 -26.27
N SER A 160 4.98 17.57 -25.78
CA SER A 160 6.27 17.68 -26.53
C SER A 160 6.19 17.02 -27.92
N LYS A 161 5.52 15.87 -28.03
CA LYS A 161 5.28 15.21 -29.34
C LYS A 161 4.32 16.00 -30.25
N MET A 162 3.47 16.82 -29.66
CA MET A 162 2.56 17.72 -30.39
C MET A 162 3.24 19.03 -30.80
N GLY A 163 4.53 19.23 -30.46
CA GLY A 163 5.31 20.39 -30.87
C GLY A 163 5.38 21.55 -29.87
N MET A 164 4.84 21.37 -28.65
CA MET A 164 5.01 22.38 -27.59
C MET A 164 6.44 22.36 -27.07
N SER A 165 6.99 23.52 -26.78
CA SER A 165 8.32 23.67 -26.18
C SER A 165 8.33 23.30 -24.70
N ASP A 166 9.51 22.98 -24.17
CA ASP A 166 9.70 22.67 -22.75
C ASP A 166 9.13 23.73 -21.81
N ILE A 167 9.45 24.98 -22.07
CA ILE A 167 9.01 26.08 -21.19
C ILE A 167 7.50 26.30 -21.28
N GLU A 168 6.88 26.15 -22.45
CA GLU A 168 5.43 26.27 -22.59
C GLU A 168 4.71 25.20 -21.78
N ILE A 169 5.16 23.93 -21.84
CA ILE A 169 4.55 22.83 -21.09
C ILE A 169 4.70 23.05 -19.60
N ARG A 170 5.93 23.29 -19.12
CA ARG A 170 6.19 23.41 -17.69
C ARG A 170 5.54 24.66 -17.07
N SER A 171 5.42 25.74 -17.85
CA SER A 171 4.72 26.95 -17.42
C SER A 171 3.20 26.80 -17.43
N TYR A 172 2.65 25.86 -18.21
CA TYR A 172 1.22 25.56 -18.19
C TYR A 172 0.80 24.82 -16.92
N PHE A 173 1.67 23.96 -16.36
CA PHE A 173 1.40 23.29 -15.10
C PHE A 173 1.34 24.28 -13.94
N THR A 174 0.55 23.94 -12.93
CA THR A 174 0.59 24.61 -11.63
C THR A 174 1.75 24.11 -10.77
N GLY A 175 2.08 24.80 -9.70
CA GLY A 175 2.98 24.30 -8.68
C GLY A 175 2.45 23.04 -7.99
N PRO A 176 3.32 22.24 -7.34
CA PRO A 176 2.99 20.91 -6.82
C PRO A 176 1.71 20.83 -5.96
N PRO A 177 1.45 21.73 -5.00
CA PRO A 177 0.25 21.65 -4.16
C PRO A 177 -1.06 21.87 -4.93
N TYR A 178 -1.00 22.46 -6.10
CA TYR A 178 -2.17 22.82 -6.90
C TYR A 178 -2.46 21.86 -8.05
N LEU A 179 -1.60 20.87 -8.27
CA LEU A 179 -1.74 19.89 -9.34
C LEU A 179 -3.06 19.12 -9.32
N PRO A 180 -3.67 18.77 -8.17
CA PRO A 180 -4.99 18.15 -8.17
C PRO A 180 -6.04 18.99 -8.88
N TRP A 181 -6.05 20.29 -8.66
CA TRP A 181 -6.99 21.22 -9.32
C TRP A 181 -6.65 21.44 -10.79
N HIS A 182 -5.36 21.42 -11.13
CA HIS A 182 -4.91 21.42 -12.52
C HIS A 182 -5.40 20.17 -13.27
N ARG A 183 -5.26 18.99 -12.65
CA ARG A 183 -5.73 17.71 -13.20
C ARG A 183 -7.25 17.66 -13.43
N MET A 184 -8.00 18.41 -12.61
CA MET A 184 -9.45 18.58 -12.75
C MET A 184 -9.84 19.75 -13.68
N ALA A 185 -8.87 20.38 -14.35
CA ALA A 185 -9.06 21.54 -15.24
C ALA A 185 -9.66 22.79 -14.56
N ASN A 186 -9.44 22.97 -13.25
CA ASN A 186 -9.95 24.11 -12.51
C ASN A 186 -9.00 25.32 -12.56
N ILE A 187 -7.68 25.07 -12.58
CA ILE A 187 -6.64 26.10 -12.64
C ILE A 187 -5.47 25.67 -13.51
N ASP A 188 -4.77 26.62 -14.10
CA ASP A 188 -3.51 26.41 -14.81
C ASP A 188 -2.52 27.55 -14.52
N ARG A 189 -1.26 27.39 -14.88
CA ARG A 189 -0.20 28.42 -14.82
C ARG A 189 0.02 29.07 -13.45
N TRP A 190 -0.47 28.47 -12.40
CA TRP A 190 -0.33 28.99 -11.04
C TRP A 190 0.91 28.45 -10.35
N ASN A 191 1.85 29.30 -9.94
CA ASN A 191 3.10 28.91 -9.28
C ASN A 191 3.99 27.94 -10.09
N GLY A 192 3.93 28.00 -11.42
CA GLY A 192 4.90 27.33 -12.32
C GLY A 192 6.12 28.21 -12.60
N PRO A 193 7.03 27.77 -13.50
CA PRO A 193 7.03 26.48 -14.18
C PRO A 193 7.44 25.33 -13.25
N LEU A 194 6.89 24.13 -13.47
CA LEU A 194 7.36 22.92 -12.75
C LEU A 194 8.81 22.60 -13.11
N PRO A 195 9.69 22.36 -12.13
CA PRO A 195 11.05 21.91 -12.39
C PRO A 195 11.07 20.55 -13.09
N MET A 196 11.99 20.34 -14.02
CA MET A 196 12.15 19.04 -14.71
C MET A 196 12.51 17.94 -13.72
N GLU A 197 13.39 18.24 -12.79
CA GLU A 197 13.82 17.32 -11.73
C GLU A 197 12.65 16.84 -10.88
N TRP A 198 11.65 17.70 -10.64
CA TRP A 198 10.43 17.31 -9.95
C TRP A 198 9.62 16.30 -10.77
N LEU A 199 9.45 16.53 -12.07
CA LEU A 199 8.74 15.62 -12.97
C LEU A 199 9.43 14.23 -13.00
N GLU A 200 10.73 14.19 -13.13
CA GLU A 200 11.53 12.96 -13.17
C GLU A 200 11.47 12.20 -11.85
N HIS A 201 11.56 12.93 -10.73
CA HIS A 201 11.43 12.36 -9.39
C HIS A 201 10.06 11.71 -9.20
N GLN A 202 8.98 12.39 -9.62
CA GLN A 202 7.61 11.84 -9.51
C GLN A 202 7.43 10.57 -10.36
N VAL A 203 8.05 10.47 -11.52
CA VAL A 203 8.05 9.23 -12.33
C VAL A 203 8.73 8.08 -11.59
N SER A 204 9.89 8.36 -10.98
CA SER A 204 10.63 7.35 -10.22
C SER A 204 9.84 6.88 -8.99
N LEU A 205 9.23 7.82 -8.28
CA LEU A 205 8.38 7.55 -7.11
C LEU A 205 7.17 6.72 -7.49
N GLN A 206 6.45 7.09 -8.56
CA GLN A 206 5.27 6.37 -9.04
C GLN A 206 5.58 4.92 -9.40
N LYS A 207 6.72 4.63 -10.00
CA LYS A 207 7.13 3.25 -10.29
C LYS A 207 7.24 2.41 -9.02
N LYS A 208 7.77 2.98 -7.92
CA LYS A 208 7.86 2.30 -6.62
C LYS A 208 6.48 2.09 -6.00
N ILE A 209 5.62 3.13 -6.06
CA ILE A 209 4.23 3.06 -5.58
C ILE A 209 3.50 1.91 -6.27
N LEU A 210 3.45 1.90 -7.61
CA LEU A 210 2.77 0.87 -8.40
C LEU A 210 3.33 -0.54 -8.16
N ALA A 211 4.64 -0.67 -7.98
CA ALA A 211 5.26 -1.96 -7.67
C ALA A 211 4.76 -2.49 -6.32
N ARG A 212 4.79 -1.67 -5.26
CA ARG A 212 4.36 -2.07 -3.92
C ARG A 212 2.85 -2.34 -3.86
N GLU A 213 2.03 -1.52 -4.50
CA GLU A 213 0.58 -1.75 -4.56
C GLU A 213 0.24 -3.09 -5.22
N ARG A 214 0.92 -3.43 -6.33
CA ARG A 214 0.75 -4.74 -6.99
C ARG A 214 1.27 -5.92 -6.17
N GLU A 215 2.36 -5.76 -5.42
CA GLU A 215 2.85 -6.77 -4.48
C GLU A 215 1.78 -7.11 -3.43
N LEU A 216 1.05 -6.09 -2.97
CA LEU A 216 -0.06 -6.22 -2.01
C LEU A 216 -1.42 -6.51 -2.69
N ASN A 217 -1.41 -7.05 -3.92
CA ASN A 217 -2.61 -7.44 -4.68
C ASN A 217 -3.62 -6.30 -4.90
N MET A 218 -3.14 -5.05 -4.95
CA MET A 218 -3.96 -3.91 -5.34
C MET A 218 -3.96 -3.73 -6.86
N LYS A 219 -5.04 -3.14 -7.38
CA LYS A 219 -5.23 -2.74 -8.77
C LYS A 219 -5.22 -1.21 -8.86
N PRO A 220 -4.05 -0.56 -8.91
CA PRO A 220 -3.95 0.91 -8.99
C PRO A 220 -4.61 1.44 -10.27
N VAL A 221 -5.31 2.55 -10.17
CA VAL A 221 -6.04 3.23 -11.25
C VAL A 221 -5.68 4.70 -11.36
#